data_f72bfe60922785365ceb30c73b73b12f
#
_entry.id   f72bfe60922785365ceb30c73b73b12f
#
_cell.length_a   1.000
_cell.length_b   1.000
_cell.length_c   1.000
_cell.angle_alpha   90.00
_cell.angle_beta   90.00
_cell.angle_gamma   90.00
#
_symmetry.space_group_name_H-M   'P 1'
#
loop_
_entity.id
_entity.type
_entity.pdbx_description
1 polymer ?
#
loop_
_entity_poly.entity_id
_entity_poly.type
_entity_poly.pdbx_seq_one_letter_code
_entity_poly.pdbx_strand_id
1 'polypeptide(L)'
;QPWREVNPETAGRAEEQMENLVRFLQTRGIVVHRPRPLTEEEEGFLKEYGTFSNQLFPRDSVLVVGNHVIEVSMRMVTRAKENFGLRDLFLRLAAERDCHYVSMPFNLPSGAFEPPRDTGPMLEGGDVAVLGHDILVGINRTTKSATNDGGIRWLQQYLGDAYRVQPVPLTKDILHLDDGFAAVREGLAIIMPEQFAEGLPPLLRDWEFVEVSKWEALNYLAGNGLVLGPNEILIDDRLPHVAEALARHGVTVHTITYDAITPWSGGLRCSHHPIVRELD
;
A
#
# COMPACT_ATOMS: atom_id res chain seq x y z
N GLN A 1 5.75 20.89 -11.34
CA GLN A 1 5.88 21.74 -10.15
C GLN A 1 5.52 20.93 -8.91
N PRO A 2 6.21 21.12 -7.78
CA PRO A 2 5.83 20.50 -6.53
C PRO A 2 4.36 20.83 -6.19
N TRP A 3 3.59 19.87 -5.74
CA TRP A 3 2.17 20.04 -5.42
C TRP A 3 1.90 21.16 -4.40
N ARG A 4 2.83 21.40 -3.47
CA ARG A 4 2.80 22.53 -2.52
C ARG A 4 2.77 23.90 -3.18
N GLU A 5 3.37 24.04 -4.35
CA GLU A 5 3.37 25.28 -5.12
C GLU A 5 2.09 25.45 -5.92
N VAL A 6 1.50 24.32 -6.37
CA VAL A 6 0.29 24.33 -7.20
C VAL A 6 -0.97 24.57 -6.37
N ASN A 7 -1.03 24.03 -5.16
CA ASN A 7 -2.17 24.18 -4.25
C ASN A 7 -1.70 24.21 -2.78
N PRO A 8 -1.21 25.37 -2.30
CA PRO A 8 -0.64 25.49 -0.95
C PRO A 8 -1.67 25.24 0.18
N GLU A 9 -2.94 25.57 -0.04
CA GLU A 9 -3.99 25.36 0.97
C GLU A 9 -4.25 23.85 1.16
N THR A 10 -4.46 23.14 0.08
CA THR A 10 -4.63 21.67 0.12
C THR A 10 -3.39 20.98 0.69
N ALA A 11 -2.20 21.52 0.36
CA ALA A 11 -0.94 21.02 0.89
C ALA A 11 -0.86 21.15 2.41
N GLY A 12 -1.21 22.33 2.96
CA GLY A 12 -1.22 22.54 4.40
C GLY A 12 -2.20 21.64 5.13
N ARG A 13 -3.39 21.45 4.59
CA ARG A 13 -4.38 20.49 5.14
C ARG A 13 -3.88 19.05 5.09
N ALA A 14 -3.26 18.63 4.00
CA ALA A 14 -2.70 17.29 3.87
C ALA A 14 -1.57 17.06 4.89
N GLU A 15 -0.69 18.04 5.09
CA GLU A 15 0.35 17.98 6.12
C GLU A 15 -0.24 17.85 7.52
N GLU A 16 -1.27 18.64 7.85
CA GLU A 16 -1.97 18.55 9.13
C GLU A 16 -2.61 17.17 9.33
N GLN A 17 -3.25 16.61 8.32
CA GLN A 17 -3.88 15.29 8.39
C GLN A 17 -2.84 14.17 8.57
N MET A 18 -1.70 14.26 7.89
CA MET A 18 -0.57 13.35 8.10
C MET A 18 -0.01 13.45 9.52
N GLU A 19 0.13 14.66 10.08
CA GLU A 19 0.56 14.85 11.47
C GLU A 19 -0.47 14.32 12.47
N ASN A 20 -1.76 14.42 12.16
CA ASN A 20 -2.83 13.83 12.97
C ASN A 20 -2.73 12.30 12.99
N LEU A 21 -2.47 11.66 11.83
CA LEU A 21 -2.22 10.22 11.75
C LEU A 21 -1.01 9.81 12.61
N VAL A 22 0.11 10.54 12.52
CA VAL A 22 1.31 10.27 13.32
C VAL A 22 1.01 10.38 14.81
N ARG A 23 0.33 11.45 15.23
CA ARG A 23 -0.06 11.65 16.64
C ARG A 23 -0.97 10.53 17.14
N PHE A 24 -1.95 10.13 16.32
CA PHE A 24 -2.84 9.02 16.63
C PHE A 24 -2.06 7.71 16.88
N LEU A 25 -1.08 7.38 16.02
CA LEU A 25 -0.25 6.19 16.20
C LEU A 25 0.64 6.28 17.43
N GLN A 26 1.29 7.43 17.66
CA GLN A 26 2.17 7.65 18.81
C GLN A 26 1.44 7.57 20.16
N THR A 27 0.19 8.06 20.24
CA THR A 27 -0.63 7.94 21.48
C THR A 27 -0.95 6.49 21.84
N ARG A 28 -0.76 5.55 20.91
CA ARG A 28 -0.89 4.08 21.10
C ARG A 28 0.43 3.38 21.35
N GLY A 29 1.51 4.12 21.55
CA GLY A 29 2.84 3.55 21.75
C GLY A 29 3.50 3.04 20.47
N ILE A 30 2.90 3.29 19.30
CA ILE A 30 3.48 2.87 18.02
C ILE A 30 4.64 3.80 17.66
N VAL A 31 5.81 3.21 17.44
CA VAL A 31 6.99 3.96 16.97
C VAL A 31 6.81 4.29 15.49
N VAL A 32 6.81 5.57 15.18
CA VAL A 32 6.65 6.07 13.81
C VAL A 32 7.99 6.52 13.25
N HIS A 33 8.46 5.85 12.23
CA HIS A 33 9.60 6.26 11.42
C HIS A 33 9.12 7.05 10.20
N ARG A 34 9.92 7.98 9.73
CA ARG A 34 9.65 8.75 8.51
C ARG A 34 10.77 8.58 7.50
N PRO A 35 10.47 8.61 6.20
CA PRO A 35 11.52 8.75 5.19
C PRO A 35 12.35 10.00 5.49
N ARG A 36 13.66 9.90 5.31
CA ARG A 36 14.48 11.13 5.31
C ARG A 36 14.20 11.94 4.03
N PRO A 37 14.43 13.25 4.04
CA PRO A 37 14.49 14.03 2.81
C PRO A 37 15.51 13.44 1.84
N LEU A 38 15.26 13.57 0.54
CA LEU A 38 16.23 13.22 -0.47
C LEU A 38 17.40 14.21 -0.43
N THR A 39 18.60 13.75 -0.76
CA THR A 39 19.76 14.62 -0.95
C THR A 39 19.66 15.37 -2.29
N GLU A 40 20.43 16.44 -2.45
CA GLU A 40 20.49 17.18 -3.72
C GLU A 40 20.92 16.28 -4.89
N GLU A 41 21.81 15.30 -4.65
CA GLU A 41 22.26 14.34 -5.64
C GLU A 41 21.14 13.38 -6.05
N GLU A 42 20.37 12.87 -5.06
CA GLU A 42 19.21 12.02 -5.32
C GLU A 42 18.11 12.77 -6.08
N GLU A 43 17.82 14.01 -5.70
CA GLU A 43 16.89 14.86 -6.43
C GLU A 43 17.41 15.19 -7.84
N GLY A 44 18.69 15.48 -7.99
CA GLY A 44 19.34 15.71 -9.28
C GLY A 44 19.19 14.52 -10.21
N PHE A 45 19.47 13.32 -9.70
CA PHE A 45 19.27 12.06 -10.44
C PHE A 45 17.81 11.87 -10.88
N LEU A 46 16.84 12.15 -10.02
CA LEU A 46 15.43 12.07 -10.38
C LEU A 46 15.02 13.10 -11.45
N LYS A 47 15.56 14.32 -11.38
CA LYS A 47 15.28 15.39 -12.37
C LYS A 47 15.78 15.05 -13.77
N GLU A 48 16.87 14.28 -13.90
CA GLU A 48 17.34 13.79 -15.19
C GLU A 48 16.33 12.87 -15.89
N TYR A 49 15.52 12.16 -15.11
CA TYR A 49 14.41 11.34 -15.63
C TYR A 49 13.12 12.14 -15.81
N GLY A 50 13.12 13.46 -15.58
CA GLY A 50 11.95 14.31 -15.70
C GLY A 50 10.91 14.09 -14.61
N THR A 51 11.30 13.63 -13.43
CA THR A 51 10.39 13.24 -12.35
C THR A 51 10.72 13.90 -11.02
N PHE A 52 9.73 13.89 -10.12
CA PHE A 52 9.88 14.23 -8.72
C PHE A 52 9.53 13.00 -7.89
N SER A 53 10.24 12.78 -6.77
CA SER A 53 9.88 11.72 -5.84
C SER A 53 8.54 12.03 -5.17
N ASN A 54 7.70 11.00 -5.07
CA ASN A 54 6.50 11.02 -4.26
C ASN A 54 6.66 10.07 -3.07
N GLN A 55 7.10 10.58 -1.92
CA GLN A 55 7.28 9.80 -0.69
C GLN A 55 6.01 9.75 0.19
N LEU A 56 4.86 10.16 -0.34
CA LEU A 56 3.60 10.23 0.41
C LEU A 56 3.04 8.84 0.72
N PHE A 57 3.29 7.86 -0.17
CA PHE A 57 2.72 6.51 -0.08
C PHE A 57 3.81 5.43 -0.01
N PRO A 58 4.47 5.26 1.15
CA PRO A 58 5.58 4.31 1.31
C PRO A 58 5.15 2.84 1.23
N ARG A 59 3.85 2.57 1.21
CA ARG A 59 3.29 1.22 1.08
C ARG A 59 3.79 0.51 -0.17
N ASP A 60 3.89 1.23 -1.28
CA ASP A 60 4.04 0.63 -2.60
C ASP A 60 5.48 0.30 -2.94
N SER A 61 6.45 1.03 -2.37
CA SER A 61 7.87 0.90 -2.75
C SER A 61 8.65 -0.17 -1.99
N VAL A 62 8.08 -0.69 -0.90
CA VAL A 62 8.71 -1.72 -0.05
C VAL A 62 7.66 -2.72 0.41
N LEU A 63 8.04 -3.99 0.54
CA LEU A 63 7.25 -5.03 1.21
C LEU A 63 7.95 -5.52 2.46
N VAL A 64 7.18 -5.82 3.50
CA VAL A 64 7.63 -6.58 4.66
C VAL A 64 6.79 -7.86 4.74
N VAL A 65 7.44 -9.02 4.62
CA VAL A 65 6.82 -10.34 4.68
C VAL A 65 7.63 -11.22 5.60
N GLY A 66 7.08 -11.58 6.77
CA GLY A 66 7.84 -12.27 7.81
C GLY A 66 9.09 -11.48 8.19
N ASN A 67 10.26 -12.09 8.07
CA ASN A 67 11.56 -11.44 8.29
C ASN A 67 12.24 -10.92 7.00
N HIS A 68 11.47 -10.74 5.92
CA HIS A 68 11.98 -10.22 4.65
C HIS A 68 11.53 -8.79 4.45
N VAL A 69 12.49 -7.90 4.17
CA VAL A 69 12.27 -6.52 3.68
C VAL A 69 12.67 -6.48 2.23
N ILE A 70 11.73 -6.18 1.35
CA ILE A 70 11.89 -6.28 -0.10
C ILE A 70 11.68 -4.90 -0.72
N GLU A 71 12.71 -4.29 -1.30
CA GLU A 71 12.52 -3.16 -2.21
C GLU A 71 11.94 -3.67 -3.53
N VAL A 72 10.76 -3.18 -3.87
CA VAL A 72 10.08 -3.64 -5.08
C VAL A 72 10.47 -2.82 -6.31
N SER A 73 10.24 -3.38 -7.48
CA SER A 73 10.47 -2.72 -8.76
C SER A 73 9.15 -2.12 -9.25
N MET A 74 9.01 -0.81 -9.01
CA MET A 74 7.79 -0.08 -9.37
C MET A 74 7.74 0.26 -10.86
N ARG A 75 6.53 0.29 -11.41
CA ARG A 75 6.31 0.54 -12.82
C ARG A 75 6.60 1.98 -13.25
N MET A 76 6.10 2.95 -12.48
CA MET A 76 6.16 4.34 -12.91
C MET A 76 7.52 4.98 -12.64
N VAL A 77 8.05 5.71 -13.61
CA VAL A 77 9.32 6.43 -13.48
C VAL A 77 9.31 7.42 -12.32
N THR A 78 8.18 8.07 -12.06
CA THR A 78 7.98 9.00 -10.93
C THR A 78 8.10 8.34 -9.57
N ARG A 79 7.92 7.02 -9.49
CA ARG A 79 7.91 6.25 -8.25
C ARG A 79 9.09 5.28 -8.13
N ALA A 80 9.82 5.05 -9.20
CA ALA A 80 10.85 3.99 -9.29
C ALA A 80 11.98 4.13 -8.25
N LYS A 81 12.11 5.29 -7.59
CA LYS A 81 13.17 5.59 -6.63
C LYS A 81 12.63 6.20 -5.32
N GLU A 82 11.36 6.02 -5.02
CA GLU A 82 10.76 6.52 -3.76
C GLU A 82 11.43 5.95 -2.50
N ASN A 83 11.99 4.77 -2.59
CA ASN A 83 12.64 4.08 -1.49
C ASN A 83 14.01 4.67 -1.09
N PHE A 84 14.60 5.62 -1.83
CA PHE A 84 15.86 6.24 -1.44
C PHE A 84 15.82 6.80 -0.02
N GLY A 85 14.75 7.54 0.34
CA GLY A 85 14.59 8.10 1.67
C GLY A 85 14.30 7.07 2.78
N LEU A 86 13.96 5.82 2.42
CA LEU A 86 13.66 4.73 3.34
C LEU A 86 14.82 3.74 3.51
N ARG A 87 15.74 3.69 2.56
CA ARG A 87 16.77 2.65 2.46
C ARG A 87 17.64 2.56 3.71
N ASP A 88 18.14 3.68 4.20
CA ASP A 88 19.00 3.72 5.40
C ASP A 88 18.26 3.21 6.64
N LEU A 89 16.97 3.54 6.77
CA LEU A 89 16.11 3.05 7.85
C LEU A 89 15.98 1.53 7.78
N PHE A 90 15.62 1.00 6.62
CA PHE A 90 15.40 -0.45 6.45
C PHE A 90 16.68 -1.25 6.58
N LEU A 91 17.81 -0.76 6.07
CA LEU A 91 19.12 -1.41 6.24
C LEU A 91 19.50 -1.52 7.71
N ARG A 92 19.33 -0.44 8.47
CA ARG A 92 19.59 -0.44 9.91
C ARG A 92 18.67 -1.41 10.65
N LEU A 93 17.36 -1.32 10.44
CA LEU A 93 16.39 -2.18 11.12
C LEU A 93 16.59 -3.66 10.77
N ALA A 94 16.94 -3.96 9.52
CA ALA A 94 17.22 -5.33 9.09
C ALA A 94 18.46 -5.89 9.81
N ALA A 95 19.53 -5.10 9.93
CA ALA A 95 20.73 -5.50 10.66
C ALA A 95 20.48 -5.69 12.16
N GLU A 96 19.67 -4.82 12.80
CA GLU A 96 19.34 -4.89 14.21
C GLU A 96 18.43 -6.09 14.56
N ARG A 97 17.63 -6.60 13.59
CA ARG A 97 16.60 -7.61 13.82
C ARG A 97 16.86 -8.94 13.11
N ASP A 98 18.03 -9.14 12.55
CA ASP A 98 18.38 -10.33 11.76
C ASP A 98 17.35 -10.62 10.65
N CYS A 99 17.01 -9.59 9.86
CA CYS A 99 16.08 -9.67 8.75
C CYS A 99 16.83 -9.68 7.42
N HIS A 100 16.21 -10.32 6.42
CA HIS A 100 16.71 -10.29 5.04
C HIS A 100 16.28 -8.99 4.36
N TYR A 101 17.26 -8.20 3.89
CA TYR A 101 16.99 -7.04 3.06
C TYR A 101 17.41 -7.33 1.61
N VAL A 102 16.46 -7.23 0.69
CA VAL A 102 16.66 -7.56 -0.72
C VAL A 102 16.00 -6.55 -1.63
N SER A 103 16.54 -6.35 -2.81
CA SER A 103 15.94 -5.54 -3.86
C SER A 103 15.54 -6.42 -5.04
N MET A 104 14.34 -6.24 -5.57
CA MET A 104 13.93 -6.87 -6.82
C MET A 104 14.82 -6.42 -7.98
N PRO A 105 14.98 -7.24 -9.03
CA PRO A 105 15.62 -6.79 -10.25
C PRO A 105 14.98 -5.51 -10.75
N PHE A 106 15.80 -4.50 -11.02
CA PHE A 106 15.34 -3.22 -11.52
C PHE A 106 14.72 -3.38 -12.91
N ASN A 107 13.50 -2.94 -13.07
CA ASN A 107 12.81 -2.91 -14.35
C ASN A 107 12.92 -1.52 -14.99
N LEU A 108 12.93 -1.46 -16.31
CA LEU A 108 12.89 -0.17 -17.01
C LEU A 108 11.51 0.46 -16.82
N PRO A 109 11.41 1.57 -16.06
CA PRO A 109 10.12 2.17 -15.76
C PRO A 109 9.49 2.82 -16.99
N SER A 110 8.18 3.01 -16.97
CA SER A 110 7.41 3.70 -18.01
C SER A 110 6.76 4.97 -17.46
N GLY A 111 6.40 5.89 -18.36
CA GLY A 111 5.60 7.06 -18.00
C GLY A 111 4.20 6.66 -17.51
N ALA A 112 3.55 7.55 -16.73
CA ALA A 112 2.23 7.29 -16.14
C ALA A 112 1.14 6.99 -17.19
N PHE A 113 1.27 7.55 -18.41
CA PHE A 113 0.31 7.38 -19.51
C PHE A 113 0.82 6.45 -20.61
N GLU A 114 1.99 5.85 -20.42
CA GLU A 114 2.55 4.87 -21.35
C GLU A 114 2.12 3.46 -20.97
N PRO A 115 2.02 2.54 -21.92
CA PRO A 115 1.85 1.12 -21.60
C PRO A 115 3.01 0.62 -20.72
N PRO A 116 2.76 -0.35 -19.82
CA PRO A 116 3.84 -1.00 -19.08
C PRO A 116 4.88 -1.58 -20.01
N ARG A 117 6.15 -1.38 -19.71
CA ARG A 117 7.25 -2.05 -20.42
C ARG A 117 7.51 -3.41 -19.76
N ASP A 118 7.25 -4.47 -20.47
CA ASP A 118 7.49 -5.85 -19.95
C ASP A 118 8.97 -6.23 -20.12
N THR A 119 9.85 -5.53 -19.37
CA THR A 119 11.30 -5.74 -19.38
C THR A 119 11.81 -6.48 -18.15
N GLY A 120 10.93 -6.82 -17.21
CA GLY A 120 11.28 -7.53 -15.98
C GLY A 120 10.13 -7.58 -14.99
N PRO A 121 10.37 -8.09 -13.76
CA PRO A 121 9.36 -8.19 -12.73
C PRO A 121 8.99 -6.81 -12.21
N MET A 122 7.67 -6.54 -12.11
CA MET A 122 7.10 -5.34 -11.48
C MET A 122 6.15 -5.74 -10.38
N LEU A 123 6.24 -5.05 -9.23
CA LEU A 123 5.39 -5.27 -8.08
C LEU A 123 5.22 -3.96 -7.30
N GLU A 124 4.02 -3.70 -6.82
CA GLU A 124 3.74 -2.59 -5.91
C GLU A 124 3.01 -3.10 -4.66
N GLY A 125 3.35 -2.55 -3.49
CA GLY A 125 2.88 -3.06 -2.20
C GLY A 125 1.39 -2.87 -1.95
N GLY A 126 0.74 -1.94 -2.65
CA GLY A 126 -0.72 -1.78 -2.63
C GLY A 126 -1.47 -3.00 -3.19
N ASP A 127 -0.83 -3.75 -4.09
CA ASP A 127 -1.37 -4.99 -4.63
C ASP A 127 -1.20 -6.19 -3.68
N VAL A 128 -0.38 -6.08 -2.62
CA VAL A 128 0.00 -7.23 -1.80
C VAL A 128 -0.76 -7.26 -0.48
N ALA A 129 -1.54 -8.32 -0.28
CA ALA A 129 -2.19 -8.63 0.99
C ALA A 129 -1.61 -9.93 1.57
N VAL A 130 -0.91 -9.82 2.70
CA VAL A 130 -0.33 -10.94 3.43
C VAL A 130 -1.34 -11.47 4.43
N LEU A 131 -1.77 -12.71 4.26
CA LEU A 131 -2.79 -13.40 5.07
C LEU A 131 -2.16 -14.68 5.67
N GLY A 132 -1.34 -14.52 6.70
CA GLY A 132 -0.54 -15.62 7.23
C GLY A 132 0.49 -16.10 6.22
N HIS A 133 0.38 -17.39 5.81
CA HIS A 133 1.25 -17.97 4.77
C HIS A 133 0.72 -17.77 3.34
N ASP A 134 -0.50 -17.26 3.19
CA ASP A 134 -1.07 -16.92 1.91
C ASP A 134 -0.85 -15.46 1.58
N ILE A 135 -0.45 -15.17 0.36
CA ILE A 135 -0.25 -13.82 -0.14
C ILE A 135 -1.11 -13.63 -1.39
N LEU A 136 -2.11 -12.77 -1.28
CA LEU A 136 -2.89 -12.35 -2.44
C LEU A 136 -2.19 -11.18 -3.11
N VAL A 137 -2.05 -11.23 -4.44
CA VAL A 137 -1.42 -10.16 -5.21
C VAL A 137 -2.35 -9.71 -6.33
N GLY A 138 -2.83 -8.48 -6.21
CA GLY A 138 -3.65 -7.84 -7.23
C GLY A 138 -2.90 -7.73 -8.57
N ILE A 139 -3.58 -8.01 -9.66
CA ILE A 139 -3.03 -7.84 -11.00
C ILE A 139 -4.10 -7.25 -11.93
N ASN A 140 -3.83 -6.04 -12.41
CA ASN A 140 -4.64 -5.40 -13.42
C ASN A 140 -3.92 -5.52 -14.78
N ARG A 141 -4.43 -6.37 -15.69
CA ARG A 141 -3.81 -6.62 -17.00
C ARG A 141 -4.14 -5.54 -18.06
N THR A 142 -4.36 -4.31 -17.62
CA THR A 142 -4.62 -3.16 -18.50
C THR A 142 -3.48 -2.14 -18.44
N THR A 143 -3.68 -0.97 -19.05
CA THR A 143 -2.71 0.13 -19.03
C THR A 143 -2.44 0.71 -17.64
N LYS A 144 -3.31 0.43 -16.64
CA LYS A 144 -3.12 0.83 -15.24
C LYS A 144 -2.33 -0.20 -14.40
N SER A 145 -1.90 -1.31 -14.99
CA SER A 145 -1.19 -2.35 -14.27
C SER A 145 0.05 -1.81 -13.56
N ALA A 146 0.10 -1.97 -12.24
CA ALA A 146 1.25 -1.64 -11.40
C ALA A 146 2.13 -2.89 -11.17
N THR A 147 1.48 -4.05 -11.08
CA THR A 147 2.10 -5.37 -10.89
C THR A 147 1.92 -6.22 -12.14
N ASN A 148 2.93 -7.03 -12.49
CA ASN A 148 2.86 -7.99 -13.60
C ASN A 148 3.08 -9.44 -13.14
N ASP A 149 2.78 -10.41 -14.03
CA ASP A 149 2.98 -11.84 -13.76
C ASP A 149 4.46 -12.16 -13.44
N GLY A 150 5.41 -11.38 -13.95
CA GLY A 150 6.83 -11.48 -13.63
C GLY A 150 7.12 -11.17 -12.17
N GLY A 151 6.51 -10.11 -11.62
CA GLY A 151 6.62 -9.72 -10.21
C GLY A 151 6.05 -10.79 -9.26
N ILE A 152 4.87 -11.32 -9.60
CA ILE A 152 4.22 -12.40 -8.83
C ILE A 152 5.10 -13.64 -8.80
N ARG A 153 5.59 -14.08 -9.98
CA ARG A 153 6.50 -15.24 -10.06
C ARG A 153 7.80 -15.02 -9.30
N TRP A 154 8.38 -13.82 -9.40
CA TRP A 154 9.60 -13.48 -8.67
C TRP A 154 9.37 -13.56 -7.16
N LEU A 155 8.27 -13.00 -6.65
CA LEU A 155 7.92 -13.02 -5.23
C LEU A 155 7.76 -14.47 -4.72
N GLN A 156 7.03 -15.33 -5.47
CA GLN A 156 6.87 -16.74 -5.11
C GLN A 156 8.22 -17.47 -5.08
N GLN A 157 9.07 -17.25 -6.08
CA GLN A 157 10.39 -17.92 -6.16
C GLN A 157 11.32 -17.45 -5.03
N TYR A 158 11.26 -16.16 -4.68
CA TYR A 158 12.07 -15.60 -3.60
C TYR A 158 11.64 -16.12 -2.21
N LEU A 159 10.35 -16.13 -1.95
CA LEU A 159 9.80 -16.58 -0.66
C LEU A 159 9.77 -18.11 -0.51
N GLY A 160 9.91 -18.86 -1.60
CA GLY A 160 9.89 -20.32 -1.62
C GLY A 160 8.57 -20.93 -1.13
N ASP A 161 8.66 -22.12 -0.57
CA ASP A 161 7.47 -22.89 -0.13
C ASP A 161 6.92 -22.43 1.23
N ALA A 162 7.58 -21.49 1.90
CA ALA A 162 7.09 -20.92 3.15
C ALA A 162 5.82 -20.07 2.95
N TYR A 163 5.62 -19.55 1.74
CA TYR A 163 4.47 -18.73 1.38
C TYR A 163 3.84 -19.21 0.07
N ARG A 164 2.54 -19.00 -0.05
CA ARG A 164 1.77 -19.26 -1.27
C ARG A 164 1.30 -17.94 -1.87
N VAL A 165 1.92 -17.53 -2.97
CA VAL A 165 1.59 -16.28 -3.67
C VAL A 165 0.54 -16.53 -4.75
N GLN A 166 -0.61 -15.87 -4.66
CA GLN A 166 -1.76 -16.09 -5.52
C GLN A 166 -2.13 -14.80 -6.26
N PRO A 167 -2.19 -14.82 -7.61
CA PRO A 167 -2.68 -13.68 -8.37
C PRO A 167 -4.18 -13.47 -8.15
N VAL A 168 -4.59 -12.22 -8.03
CA VAL A 168 -5.98 -11.78 -7.95
C VAL A 168 -6.27 -10.84 -9.12
N PRO A 169 -6.93 -11.29 -10.18
CA PRO A 169 -7.28 -10.44 -11.31
C PRO A 169 -8.21 -9.30 -10.89
N LEU A 170 -7.78 -8.05 -11.15
CA LEU A 170 -8.54 -6.86 -10.85
C LEU A 170 -9.23 -6.29 -12.10
N THR A 171 -10.36 -5.62 -11.91
CA THR A 171 -11.05 -4.90 -12.98
C THR A 171 -10.27 -3.67 -13.43
N LYS A 172 -10.51 -3.22 -14.67
CA LYS A 172 -9.70 -2.21 -15.37
C LYS A 172 -9.58 -0.85 -14.68
N ASP A 173 -10.53 -0.50 -13.81
CA ASP A 173 -10.58 0.81 -13.16
C ASP A 173 -9.80 0.86 -11.85
N ILE A 174 -9.36 -0.29 -11.35
CA ILE A 174 -8.66 -0.47 -10.08
C ILE A 174 -7.15 -0.45 -10.30
N LEU A 175 -6.45 0.37 -9.53
CA LEU A 175 -4.99 0.43 -9.58
C LEU A 175 -4.38 -0.69 -8.74
N HIS A 176 -4.77 -0.77 -7.47
CA HIS A 176 -4.24 -1.73 -6.51
C HIS A 176 -5.34 -2.53 -5.82
N LEU A 177 -4.98 -3.70 -5.28
CA LEU A 177 -5.88 -4.55 -4.51
C LEU A 177 -6.45 -3.81 -3.29
N ASP A 178 -5.65 -2.98 -2.64
CA ASP A 178 -6.03 -2.24 -1.43
C ASP A 178 -6.90 -1.00 -1.68
N ASP A 179 -7.24 -0.70 -2.92
CA ASP A 179 -8.26 0.31 -3.22
C ASP A 179 -9.64 -0.13 -2.70
N GLY A 180 -9.94 -1.41 -2.80
CA GLY A 180 -11.24 -1.98 -2.40
C GLY A 180 -11.15 -3.26 -1.55
N PHE A 181 -10.01 -3.57 -0.92
CA PHE A 181 -9.87 -4.73 -0.05
C PHE A 181 -8.97 -4.46 1.15
N ALA A 182 -9.51 -4.65 2.36
CA ALA A 182 -8.73 -4.67 3.59
C ALA A 182 -9.12 -5.88 4.46
N ALA A 183 -8.21 -6.82 4.63
CA ALA A 183 -8.37 -7.86 5.64
C ALA A 183 -8.24 -7.24 7.04
N VAL A 184 -9.34 -7.20 7.80
CA VAL A 184 -9.36 -6.66 9.16
C VAL A 184 -8.78 -7.69 10.13
N ARG A 185 -9.19 -8.94 9.97
CA ARG A 185 -8.66 -10.14 10.62
C ARG A 185 -8.95 -11.36 9.75
N GLU A 186 -8.45 -12.52 10.13
CA GLU A 186 -8.89 -13.76 9.50
C GLU A 186 -10.42 -13.90 9.59
N GLY A 187 -11.05 -14.21 8.46
CA GLY A 187 -12.51 -14.35 8.35
C GLY A 187 -13.31 -13.06 8.24
N LEU A 188 -12.68 -11.86 8.26
CA LEU A 188 -13.41 -10.59 8.11
C LEU A 188 -12.61 -9.58 7.29
N ALA A 189 -13.24 -9.01 6.26
CA ALA A 189 -12.64 -7.97 5.44
C ALA A 189 -13.64 -6.86 5.06
N ILE A 190 -13.11 -5.65 4.80
CA ILE A 190 -13.81 -4.64 3.99
C ILE A 190 -13.57 -5.01 2.53
N ILE A 191 -14.61 -4.93 1.70
CA ILE A 191 -14.53 -5.37 0.31
C ILE A 191 -15.37 -4.51 -0.62
N MET A 192 -14.84 -4.25 -1.81
CA MET A 192 -15.59 -3.85 -2.98
C MET A 192 -15.67 -5.07 -3.93
N PRO A 193 -16.79 -5.80 -3.97
CA PRO A 193 -16.89 -7.05 -4.76
C PRO A 193 -16.55 -6.87 -6.24
N GLU A 194 -16.94 -5.73 -6.81
CA GLU A 194 -16.76 -5.45 -8.24
C GLU A 194 -15.30 -5.28 -8.66
N GLN A 195 -14.34 -5.20 -7.73
CA GLN A 195 -12.93 -5.13 -8.11
C GLN A 195 -12.37 -6.47 -8.61
N PHE A 196 -12.96 -7.58 -8.22
CA PHE A 196 -12.48 -8.93 -8.55
C PHE A 196 -12.98 -9.37 -9.92
N ALA A 197 -12.15 -9.28 -10.94
CA ALA A 197 -12.54 -9.54 -12.33
C ALA A 197 -12.99 -10.99 -12.58
N GLU A 198 -12.48 -11.95 -11.81
CA GLU A 198 -12.81 -13.38 -11.91
C GLU A 198 -13.57 -13.90 -10.67
N GLY A 199 -14.15 -12.97 -9.89
CA GLY A 199 -14.81 -13.29 -8.62
C GLY A 199 -13.82 -13.46 -7.47
N LEU A 200 -14.36 -13.77 -6.28
CA LEU A 200 -13.59 -13.89 -5.05
C LEU A 200 -12.57 -15.03 -5.13
N PRO A 201 -11.31 -14.78 -4.69
CA PRO A 201 -10.33 -15.83 -4.51
C PRO A 201 -10.88 -16.94 -3.61
N PRO A 202 -10.56 -18.23 -3.89
CA PRO A 202 -11.04 -19.35 -3.07
C PRO A 202 -10.74 -19.22 -1.57
N LEU A 203 -9.62 -18.60 -1.23
CA LEU A 203 -9.20 -18.32 0.16
C LEU A 203 -10.21 -17.46 0.92
N LEU A 204 -10.95 -16.61 0.24
CA LEU A 204 -11.88 -15.66 0.86
C LEU A 204 -13.34 -16.12 0.86
N ARG A 205 -13.66 -17.33 0.36
CA ARG A 205 -15.06 -17.77 0.16
C ARG A 205 -15.90 -17.82 1.43
N ASP A 206 -15.27 -18.17 2.54
CA ASP A 206 -15.96 -18.35 3.82
C ASP A 206 -15.78 -17.15 4.76
N TRP A 207 -15.30 -16.02 4.21
CA TRP A 207 -15.12 -14.80 4.98
C TRP A 207 -16.41 -14.00 5.06
N GLU A 208 -16.56 -13.26 6.16
CA GLU A 208 -17.57 -12.23 6.32
C GLU A 208 -17.04 -10.90 5.72
N PHE A 209 -17.94 -10.12 5.12
CA PHE A 209 -17.56 -8.90 4.44
C PHE A 209 -18.37 -7.71 4.90
N VAL A 210 -17.70 -6.58 5.06
CA VAL A 210 -18.29 -5.26 5.07
C VAL A 210 -18.12 -4.68 3.68
N GLU A 211 -19.21 -4.67 2.91
CA GLU A 211 -19.17 -4.22 1.53
C GLU A 211 -19.18 -2.70 1.45
N VAL A 212 -18.38 -2.18 0.52
CA VAL A 212 -18.35 -0.77 0.12
C VAL A 212 -18.65 -0.65 -1.38
N SER A 213 -19.26 0.47 -1.74
CA SER A 213 -19.55 0.74 -3.14
C SER A 213 -18.28 1.08 -3.92
N LYS A 214 -18.32 0.86 -5.23
CA LYS A 214 -17.24 1.28 -6.15
C LYS A 214 -16.95 2.78 -6.03
N TRP A 215 -17.97 3.59 -5.82
CA TRP A 215 -17.78 5.03 -5.67
C TRP A 215 -16.97 5.37 -4.40
N GLU A 216 -17.28 4.74 -3.28
CA GLU A 216 -16.56 4.94 -2.00
C GLU A 216 -15.13 4.40 -2.09
N ALA A 217 -14.93 3.24 -2.71
CA ALA A 217 -13.60 2.69 -2.92
C ALA A 217 -12.72 3.63 -3.75
N LEU A 218 -13.25 4.22 -4.83
CA LEU A 218 -12.49 5.08 -5.72
C LEU A 218 -12.35 6.53 -5.24
N ASN A 219 -13.28 7.05 -4.42
CA ASN A 219 -13.27 8.46 -3.99
C ASN A 219 -12.84 8.65 -2.53
N TYR A 220 -13.11 7.66 -1.67
CA TYR A 220 -12.75 7.72 -0.25
C TYR A 220 -11.69 6.67 0.14
N LEU A 221 -11.25 5.84 -0.84
CA LEU A 221 -10.34 4.73 -0.57
C LEU A 221 -10.88 3.83 0.57
N ALA A 222 -12.15 3.44 0.47
CA ALA A 222 -12.86 2.74 1.54
C ALA A 222 -12.23 1.37 1.89
N GLY A 223 -11.55 0.70 0.95
CA GLY A 223 -10.76 -0.50 1.20
C GLY A 223 -9.38 -0.23 1.81
N ASN A 224 -9.01 1.03 2.02
CA ASN A 224 -7.64 1.42 2.40
C ASN A 224 -7.51 1.77 3.90
N GLY A 225 -8.27 1.06 4.76
CA GLY A 225 -8.19 1.21 6.21
C GLY A 225 -6.84 0.77 6.79
N LEU A 226 -6.44 1.37 7.92
CA LEU A 226 -5.24 1.01 8.65
C LEU A 226 -5.60 0.04 9.77
N VAL A 227 -5.30 -1.23 9.59
CA VAL A 227 -5.51 -2.28 10.60
C VAL A 227 -4.42 -2.18 11.66
N LEU A 228 -4.82 -1.92 12.89
CA LEU A 228 -3.93 -1.76 14.05
C LEU A 228 -3.71 -3.09 14.78
N GLY A 229 -4.72 -3.95 14.74
CA GLY A 229 -4.71 -5.28 15.35
C GLY A 229 -5.91 -6.10 14.86
N PRO A 230 -6.06 -7.36 15.28
CA PRO A 230 -7.10 -8.26 14.79
C PRO A 230 -8.53 -7.77 14.99
N ASN A 231 -8.75 -6.87 15.95
CA ASN A 231 -10.05 -6.30 16.28
C ASN A 231 -9.99 -4.78 16.40
N GLU A 232 -9.04 -4.14 15.73
CA GLU A 232 -8.87 -2.69 15.79
C GLU A 232 -8.45 -2.13 14.43
N ILE A 233 -9.15 -1.10 13.94
CA ILE A 233 -8.90 -0.47 12.66
C ILE A 233 -9.12 1.05 12.74
N LEU A 234 -8.35 1.80 11.96
CA LEU A 234 -8.56 3.23 11.69
C LEU A 234 -9.05 3.38 10.24
N ILE A 235 -10.15 4.10 10.06
CA ILE A 235 -10.75 4.39 8.75
C ILE A 235 -11.01 5.88 8.57
N ASP A 236 -11.32 6.28 7.35
CA ASP A 236 -11.76 7.64 7.02
C ASP A 236 -13.12 7.96 7.69
N ASP A 237 -13.26 9.15 8.27
CA ASP A 237 -14.48 9.59 8.98
C ASP A 237 -15.70 9.79 8.06
N ARG A 238 -15.49 9.80 6.74
CA ARG A 238 -16.54 9.83 5.72
C ARG A 238 -17.26 8.49 5.53
N LEU A 239 -16.86 7.44 6.26
CA LEU A 239 -17.38 6.07 6.14
C LEU A 239 -18.10 5.59 7.41
N PRO A 240 -19.11 6.33 7.94
CA PRO A 240 -19.76 5.98 9.22
C PRO A 240 -20.47 4.63 9.17
N HIS A 241 -21.08 4.26 8.04
CA HIS A 241 -21.76 2.96 7.89
C HIS A 241 -20.79 1.78 7.91
N VAL A 242 -19.54 1.96 7.40
CA VAL A 242 -18.47 0.95 7.49
C VAL A 242 -18.04 0.79 8.94
N ALA A 243 -17.90 1.91 9.68
CA ALA A 243 -17.60 1.88 11.12
C ALA A 243 -18.65 1.11 11.90
N GLU A 244 -19.92 1.40 11.66
CA GLU A 244 -21.04 0.70 12.31
C GLU A 244 -21.09 -0.79 11.95
N ALA A 245 -20.84 -1.14 10.70
CA ALA A 245 -20.81 -2.51 10.26
C ALA A 245 -19.68 -3.30 10.93
N LEU A 246 -18.47 -2.77 10.95
CA LEU A 246 -17.33 -3.38 11.63
C LEU A 246 -17.53 -3.52 13.14
N ALA A 247 -18.15 -2.51 13.78
CA ALA A 247 -18.49 -2.56 15.20
C ALA A 247 -19.45 -3.71 15.53
N ARG A 248 -20.41 -4.03 14.64
CA ARG A 248 -21.29 -5.21 14.80
C ARG A 248 -20.53 -6.55 14.76
N HIS A 249 -19.36 -6.59 14.10
CA HIS A 249 -18.45 -7.72 14.12
C HIS A 249 -17.43 -7.70 15.28
N GLY A 250 -17.64 -6.81 16.25
CA GLY A 250 -16.78 -6.70 17.44
C GLY A 250 -15.44 -6.02 17.21
N VAL A 251 -15.30 -5.27 16.11
CA VAL A 251 -14.09 -4.51 15.79
C VAL A 251 -14.17 -3.13 16.45
N THR A 252 -13.13 -2.71 17.13
CA THR A 252 -12.94 -1.33 17.60
C THR A 252 -12.54 -0.47 16.41
N VAL A 253 -13.41 0.48 16.04
CA VAL A 253 -13.19 1.36 14.90
C VAL A 253 -12.86 2.76 15.38
N HIS A 254 -11.72 3.26 14.88
CA HIS A 254 -11.34 4.66 15.01
C HIS A 254 -11.56 5.37 13.68
N THR A 255 -11.85 6.64 13.73
CA THR A 255 -12.04 7.46 12.53
C THR A 255 -11.12 8.67 12.56
N ILE A 256 -10.65 9.07 11.38
CA ILE A 256 -9.81 10.25 11.18
C ILE A 256 -10.19 10.95 9.88
N THR A 257 -10.14 12.26 9.87
CA THR A 257 -10.32 13.05 8.64
C THR A 257 -9.11 12.87 7.72
N TYR A 258 -9.33 12.41 6.49
CA TYR A 258 -8.26 12.12 5.51
C TYR A 258 -8.57 12.64 4.10
N ASP A 259 -9.51 13.56 3.97
CA ASP A 259 -10.06 14.08 2.72
C ASP A 259 -9.08 14.92 1.89
N ALA A 260 -8.03 15.46 2.48
CA ALA A 260 -6.99 16.20 1.77
C ALA A 260 -5.91 15.28 1.17
N ILE A 261 -5.82 14.02 1.60
CA ILE A 261 -4.85 13.03 1.11
C ILE A 261 -5.45 12.18 -0.02
N THR A 262 -6.69 11.74 0.13
CA THR A 262 -7.33 10.81 -0.83
C THR A 262 -7.37 11.30 -2.29
N PRO A 263 -7.45 12.62 -2.60
CA PRO A 263 -7.36 13.10 -3.97
C PRO A 263 -6.03 12.80 -4.69
N TRP A 264 -4.98 12.43 -3.94
CA TRP A 264 -3.67 12.01 -4.46
C TRP A 264 -3.61 10.50 -4.76
N SER A 265 -4.77 9.83 -4.79
CA SER A 265 -4.93 8.42 -5.09
C SER A 265 -4.27 7.48 -4.06
N GLY A 266 -4.37 7.83 -2.78
CA GLY A 266 -3.95 6.97 -1.69
C GLY A 266 -4.66 7.29 -0.38
N GLY A 267 -4.84 6.30 0.46
CA GLY A 267 -5.52 6.38 1.75
C GLY A 267 -4.60 6.10 2.93
N LEU A 268 -5.20 5.71 4.04
CA LEU A 268 -4.51 5.46 5.30
C LEU A 268 -3.50 4.31 5.17
N ARG A 269 -3.86 3.21 4.50
CA ARG A 269 -2.96 2.08 4.28
C ARG A 269 -1.79 2.46 3.38
N CYS A 270 -2.02 3.20 2.31
CA CYS A 270 -0.97 3.66 1.40
C CYS A 270 0.05 4.57 2.09
N SER A 271 -0.40 5.42 3.01
CA SER A 271 0.41 6.43 3.71
C SER A 271 1.30 5.86 4.81
N HIS A 272 1.24 4.55 5.09
CA HIS A 272 2.09 3.90 6.07
C HIS A 272 2.55 2.52 5.60
N HIS A 273 3.60 2.03 6.24
CA HIS A 273 4.06 0.64 6.08
C HIS A 273 4.35 0.05 7.45
N PRO A 274 3.67 -1.04 7.88
CA PRO A 274 4.00 -1.71 9.12
C PRO A 274 5.34 -2.43 8.96
N ILE A 275 6.29 -2.09 9.82
CA ILE A 275 7.65 -2.63 9.76
C ILE A 275 7.78 -3.80 10.73
N VAL A 276 7.28 -3.63 11.95
CA VAL A 276 7.29 -4.65 13.00
C VAL A 276 5.89 -4.78 13.55
N ARG A 277 5.40 -6.00 13.61
CA ARG A 277 4.19 -6.37 14.34
C ARG A 277 4.54 -7.49 15.30
N GLU A 278 4.25 -7.29 16.56
CA GLU A 278 4.26 -8.36 17.55
C GLU A 278 2.91 -9.07 17.44
N LEU A 279 2.95 -10.36 17.21
CA LEU A 279 1.77 -11.21 17.24
C LEU A 279 1.72 -11.77 18.66
N ASP A 280 0.73 -11.31 19.44
CA ASP A 280 0.45 -11.86 20.77
C ASP A 280 -0.07 -13.29 20.68
#